data_684e4dc35243d5ca784eee43e8411dd2
#
_entry.id   684e4dc35243d5ca784eee43e8411dd2
#
_cell.length_a   1.000
_cell.length_b   1.000
_cell.length_c   1.000
_cell.angle_alpha   90.00
_cell.angle_beta   90.00
_cell.angle_gamma   90.00
#
_symmetry.space_group_name_H-M   'P 1'
#
loop_
_entity.id
_entity.type
_entity.pdbx_description
1 polymer ?
#
loop_
_entity_poly.entity_id
_entity_poly.type
_entity_poly.pdbx_seq_one_letter_code
_entity_poly.pdbx_strand_id
1 'polypeptide(L)'
;MKYKTSDEWTATNKTRNKKTMKSHYLIPVYLLLMSGLNTFCQSASYKTWEVAEINLQAAAKISNPYIECLREGEKAYVTANFSGISGDASLKTFEISGFWDGGNNWKIRFAPPLAGTWIYETMSQDRGLNHRKGKIVVTDWTAEEKNANPVRHGFICVSQKEPRPGRYFMYTDGTPCFWISDTWWDWTNRQIKFESFKKLADTRSEQGFNIGQLFFAGNGWGQESSLLDPSFQHPDIDQIRQVEKMISYANSKGITMWIHAWWSRENINATIGEENIRRWWRYVVHRLQAYNVIWVLAGEYNMYNYGGLTQEFWNNLGKLVKSEDPYGRIVGVHSTPPMWEGGADAPQWSTAEAINSQPWLDYNQSQCGHARWCNELIPEIIKRAYAMKPAKPIVVTEPWYEFIEGNPTAMDIRFGAWSSIMSGAAGHAYGGGHIWRAHLPERPTDAGDWPLDTNLKTNTMLYPGAISVGFLGKYMRTLEWWRLEPHPELVGDNPSHYCLADPGFEYLFYLRFGGSVKLDLRDYPDSAKYNFQWIDLVTSRVSRSGILSGGKINEIKCPEDYPGFVNFRDWVLHVKSMAEIQPASYLEVPRSLSGMNGAD
;
A
#
# COMPACT_ATOMS: atom_id res chain seq x y z
N MET A 1 43.42 44.43 -4.55
CA MET A 1 44.82 44.11 -4.19
C MET A 1 45.03 42.69 -4.68
N LYS A 2 45.60 42.45 -5.89
CA LYS A 2 47.04 42.39 -6.17
C LYS A 2 47.75 41.46 -5.19
N TYR A 3 48.43 40.36 -5.51
CA TYR A 3 49.32 39.94 -6.57
C TYR A 3 49.57 38.44 -6.36
N LYS A 4 49.74 37.62 -7.37
CA LYS A 4 50.87 37.18 -8.23
C LYS A 4 51.55 35.92 -7.70
N THR A 5 51.56 34.89 -8.52
CA THR A 5 52.61 34.32 -9.41
C THR A 5 53.69 33.54 -8.66
N SER A 6 54.21 32.48 -9.07
CA SER A 6 54.81 31.84 -10.25
C SER A 6 55.79 30.80 -9.69
N ASP A 7 56.21 29.83 -10.22
CA ASP A 7 56.91 29.27 -11.34
C ASP A 7 57.64 27.98 -10.94
N GLU A 8 57.55 27.01 -11.82
CA GLU A 8 58.62 26.28 -12.52
C GLU A 8 59.78 25.65 -11.74
N TRP A 9 60.16 24.43 -12.11
CA TRP A 9 61.41 23.97 -12.76
C TRP A 9 61.52 22.45 -12.70
N THR A 10 61.49 21.82 -13.83
CA THR A 10 62.44 21.11 -14.75
C THR A 10 63.07 19.81 -14.23
N ALA A 11 62.84 18.77 -14.91
CA ALA A 11 63.61 18.04 -15.92
C ALA A 11 65.03 17.54 -15.56
N THR A 12 65.30 16.28 -15.79
CA THR A 12 66.43 15.68 -16.58
C THR A 12 66.46 14.17 -16.42
N ASN A 13 66.41 13.46 -17.46
CA ASN A 13 67.39 12.90 -18.43
C ASN A 13 67.86 11.47 -18.13
N LYS A 14 67.58 10.63 -19.18
CA LYS A 14 68.45 9.66 -19.90
C LYS A 14 69.10 8.48 -19.14
N THR A 15 68.88 7.28 -19.65
CA THR A 15 69.87 6.64 -20.54
C THR A 15 69.31 5.39 -21.22
N ARG A 16 69.70 5.30 -22.49
CA ARG A 16 69.52 4.21 -23.45
C ARG A 16 70.41 3.02 -23.11
N ASN A 17 69.95 1.77 -23.41
CA ASN A 17 70.83 0.78 -24.01
C ASN A 17 70.07 -0.16 -24.97
N LYS A 18 70.55 -0.17 -26.20
CA LYS A 18 70.24 -1.11 -27.28
C LYS A 18 71.01 -2.40 -27.08
N LYS A 19 70.39 -3.56 -27.38
CA LYS A 19 71.10 -4.67 -28.04
C LYS A 19 70.15 -5.52 -28.87
N THR A 20 70.57 -5.71 -30.04
CA THR A 20 70.29 -6.36 -31.27
C THR A 20 69.71 -7.78 -31.25
N MET A 21 68.72 -7.94 -32.11
CA MET A 21 68.33 -9.00 -33.06
C MET A 21 68.99 -10.38 -33.00
N LYS A 22 68.11 -11.43 -33.01
CA LYS A 22 68.23 -12.57 -33.97
C LYS A 22 66.84 -13.07 -34.36
N SER A 23 66.63 -13.13 -35.68
CA SER A 23 65.48 -13.64 -36.37
C SER A 23 65.51 -15.18 -36.37
N HIS A 24 64.28 -15.78 -36.06
CA HIS A 24 63.98 -17.12 -36.58
C HIS A 24 62.51 -17.13 -37.01
N TYR A 25 62.27 -17.37 -38.24
CA TYR A 25 60.98 -17.63 -38.87
C TYR A 25 60.44 -18.98 -38.35
N LEU A 26 59.23 -18.96 -37.76
CA LEU A 26 58.41 -20.13 -37.60
C LEU A 26 56.98 -19.76 -38.04
N ILE A 27 56.46 -20.55 -38.98
CA ILE A 27 55.10 -20.43 -39.53
C ILE A 27 54.07 -20.70 -38.44
N PRO A 28 53.08 -19.85 -38.24
CA PRO A 28 51.97 -20.19 -37.35
C PRO A 28 50.91 -20.97 -38.11
N VAL A 29 50.70 -22.22 -37.69
CA VAL A 29 49.49 -23.00 -37.98
C VAL A 29 48.31 -22.27 -37.33
N TYR A 30 47.39 -21.74 -38.12
CA TYR A 30 46.11 -21.23 -37.65
C TYR A 30 45.26 -22.41 -37.16
N LEU A 31 45.27 -22.62 -35.85
CA LEU A 31 44.19 -23.33 -35.17
C LEU A 31 43.05 -22.32 -34.90
N LEU A 32 41.99 -22.43 -35.71
CA LEU A 32 40.71 -21.76 -35.42
C LEU A 32 40.10 -22.40 -34.14
N LEU A 33 40.45 -21.85 -33.00
CA LEU A 33 39.68 -22.06 -31.79
C LEU A 33 38.40 -21.21 -31.88
N MET A 34 37.33 -21.87 -32.25
CA MET A 34 35.97 -21.36 -32.00
C MET A 34 35.79 -21.23 -30.48
N SER A 35 36.23 -20.12 -29.93
CA SER A 35 35.85 -19.71 -28.60
C SER A 35 34.39 -19.26 -28.65
N GLY A 36 33.48 -20.23 -28.46
CA GLY A 36 32.14 -19.93 -28.04
C GLY A 36 32.26 -19.15 -26.73
N LEU A 37 32.06 -17.85 -26.80
CA LEU A 37 31.82 -17.04 -25.62
C LEU A 37 30.53 -17.55 -24.96
N ASN A 38 30.66 -18.58 -24.12
CA ASN A 38 29.71 -18.82 -23.03
C ASN A 38 29.83 -17.61 -22.10
N THR A 39 29.06 -16.57 -22.38
CA THR A 39 28.74 -15.58 -21.37
C THR A 39 28.06 -16.34 -20.23
N PHE A 40 28.84 -16.73 -19.23
CA PHE A 40 28.30 -17.14 -17.97
C PHE A 40 27.46 -15.98 -17.46
N CYS A 41 26.16 -16.04 -17.70
CA CYS A 41 25.20 -15.17 -17.09
C CYS A 41 25.33 -15.42 -15.58
N GLN A 42 25.90 -14.45 -14.86
CA GLN A 42 26.03 -14.50 -13.41
C GLN A 42 24.63 -14.72 -12.87
N SER A 43 24.36 -15.88 -12.24
CA SER A 43 23.05 -16.17 -11.69
C SER A 43 22.82 -15.22 -10.52
N ALA A 44 21.96 -14.24 -10.69
CA ALA A 44 21.56 -13.35 -9.61
C ALA A 44 20.71 -14.14 -8.60
N SER A 45 20.96 -13.92 -7.31
CA SER A 45 20.21 -14.55 -6.20
C SER A 45 19.27 -13.53 -5.57
N TYR A 46 18.02 -13.94 -5.35
CA TYR A 46 16.97 -13.13 -4.76
C TYR A 46 16.24 -13.93 -3.68
N LYS A 47 15.48 -13.21 -2.86
CA LYS A 47 14.44 -13.79 -2.01
C LYS A 47 13.08 -13.73 -2.70
N THR A 48 12.12 -14.53 -2.23
CA THR A 48 10.72 -14.40 -2.69
C THR A 48 10.22 -12.97 -2.50
N TRP A 49 9.47 -12.45 -3.48
CA TRP A 49 8.91 -11.09 -3.51
C TRP A 49 9.92 -9.94 -3.57
N GLU A 50 11.22 -10.22 -3.69
CA GLU A 50 12.20 -9.19 -4.03
C GLU A 50 12.11 -8.81 -5.52
N VAL A 51 12.40 -7.54 -5.81
CA VAL A 51 12.38 -7.02 -7.19
C VAL A 51 13.60 -7.50 -7.95
N ALA A 52 13.44 -8.45 -8.86
CA ALA A 52 14.46 -8.82 -9.83
C ALA A 52 14.31 -7.93 -11.08
N GLU A 53 15.30 -7.07 -11.34
CA GLU A 53 15.29 -6.14 -12.48
C GLU A 53 16.19 -6.62 -13.61
N ILE A 54 15.65 -6.64 -14.82
CA ILE A 54 16.37 -6.95 -16.06
C ILE A 54 16.48 -5.66 -16.86
N ASN A 55 17.71 -5.23 -17.13
CA ASN A 55 18.02 -4.06 -17.94
C ASN A 55 18.22 -4.46 -19.41
N LEU A 56 17.56 -3.75 -20.31
CA LEU A 56 17.55 -4.01 -21.74
C LEU A 56 17.87 -2.73 -22.52
N GLN A 57 18.39 -2.90 -23.74
CA GLN A 57 18.70 -1.79 -24.65
C GLN A 57 18.00 -2.01 -25.98
N ALA A 58 17.09 -1.10 -26.34
CA ALA A 58 16.46 -1.12 -27.66
C ALA A 58 17.46 -0.79 -28.74
N ALA A 59 17.37 -1.50 -29.88
CA ALA A 59 18.15 -1.22 -31.07
C ALA A 59 17.52 -0.11 -31.92
N ALA A 60 16.19 -0.03 -31.93
CA ALA A 60 15.46 1.02 -32.62
C ALA A 60 15.51 2.34 -31.83
N LYS A 61 15.61 3.44 -32.57
CA LYS A 61 15.37 4.79 -32.02
C LYS A 61 13.90 5.13 -32.22
N ILE A 62 13.14 5.18 -31.13
CA ILE A 62 11.73 5.55 -31.12
C ILE A 62 11.66 6.98 -30.58
N SER A 63 10.89 7.83 -31.24
CA SER A 63 10.83 9.25 -30.89
C SER A 63 10.18 9.46 -29.52
N ASN A 64 9.04 8.83 -29.31
CA ASN A 64 8.34 8.86 -28.03
C ASN A 64 7.84 7.45 -27.65
N PRO A 65 8.68 6.63 -26.99
CA PRO A 65 8.31 5.27 -26.62
C PRO A 65 7.08 5.19 -25.72
N TYR A 66 6.82 6.20 -24.87
CA TYR A 66 5.65 6.26 -24.03
C TYR A 66 4.34 6.32 -24.84
N ILE A 67 4.34 7.02 -25.97
CA ILE A 67 3.17 7.13 -26.85
C ILE A 67 3.15 5.96 -27.86
N GLU A 68 4.27 5.68 -28.48
CA GLU A 68 4.32 4.78 -29.63
C GLU A 68 4.26 3.30 -29.24
N CYS A 69 4.71 2.96 -28.01
CA CYS A 69 4.83 1.58 -27.53
C CYS A 69 3.78 1.19 -26.45
N LEU A 70 2.86 2.10 -26.07
CA LEU A 70 1.80 1.84 -25.09
C LEU A 70 0.41 2.12 -25.69
N ARG A 71 0.18 1.63 -26.91
CA ARG A 71 -1.09 1.82 -27.60
C ARG A 71 -2.17 0.92 -27.02
N GLU A 72 -3.40 1.43 -26.99
CA GLU A 72 -4.56 0.67 -26.53
C GLU A 72 -4.79 -0.57 -27.40
N GLY A 73 -5.10 -1.71 -26.76
CA GLY A 73 -5.33 -2.98 -27.44
C GLY A 73 -4.07 -3.72 -27.92
N GLU A 74 -2.89 -3.11 -27.81
CA GLU A 74 -1.63 -3.77 -28.17
C GLU A 74 -0.96 -4.40 -26.93
N LYS A 75 -0.23 -5.50 -27.13
CA LYS A 75 0.65 -6.05 -26.09
C LYS A 75 1.75 -5.06 -25.73
N ALA A 76 2.35 -5.23 -24.55
CA ALA A 76 3.53 -4.46 -24.17
C ALA A 76 4.65 -4.63 -25.22
N TYR A 77 5.39 -3.55 -25.51
CA TYR A 77 6.45 -3.53 -26.54
C TYR A 77 7.54 -4.57 -26.29
N VAL A 78 7.80 -4.90 -25.04
CA VAL A 78 8.63 -6.02 -24.62
C VAL A 78 7.95 -6.74 -23.46
N THR A 79 7.94 -8.07 -23.49
CA THR A 79 7.54 -8.93 -22.38
C THR A 79 8.65 -9.93 -22.07
N ALA A 80 8.60 -10.58 -20.92
CA ALA A 80 9.42 -11.73 -20.60
C ALA A 80 8.56 -12.86 -20.03
N ASN A 81 8.75 -14.06 -20.56
CA ASN A 81 8.19 -15.27 -19.97
C ASN A 81 9.17 -15.83 -18.95
N PHE A 82 8.77 -15.80 -17.67
CA PHE A 82 9.48 -16.46 -16.58
C PHE A 82 8.91 -17.87 -16.39
N SER A 83 9.78 -18.86 -16.33
CA SER A 83 9.40 -20.26 -16.13
C SER A 83 10.20 -20.84 -14.95
N GLY A 84 9.51 -21.34 -13.94
CA GLY A 84 10.12 -22.03 -12.83
C GLY A 84 10.53 -23.46 -13.21
N ILE A 85 11.78 -23.80 -12.99
CA ILE A 85 12.35 -25.09 -13.41
C ILE A 85 12.83 -25.96 -12.25
N SER A 86 12.78 -25.47 -11.01
CA SER A 86 13.10 -26.25 -9.81
C SER A 86 12.46 -25.67 -8.55
N GLY A 87 12.43 -26.44 -7.47
CA GLY A 87 11.84 -26.06 -6.17
C GLY A 87 10.33 -25.82 -6.26
N ASP A 88 9.79 -25.01 -5.37
CA ASP A 88 8.36 -24.67 -5.34
C ASP A 88 7.91 -23.91 -6.60
N ALA A 89 8.86 -23.31 -7.30
CA ALA A 89 8.62 -22.61 -8.56
C ALA A 89 8.32 -23.55 -9.75
N SER A 90 8.60 -24.86 -9.64
CA SER A 90 8.47 -25.81 -10.75
C SER A 90 7.09 -25.72 -11.41
N LEU A 91 7.09 -25.67 -12.76
CA LEU A 91 5.91 -25.59 -13.62
C LEU A 91 5.08 -24.30 -13.49
N LYS A 92 5.56 -23.31 -12.76
CA LYS A 92 4.93 -21.99 -12.72
C LYS A 92 5.47 -21.10 -13.83
N THR A 93 4.60 -20.31 -14.43
CA THR A 93 4.94 -19.36 -15.49
C THR A 93 4.33 -17.99 -15.23
N PHE A 94 5.05 -16.94 -15.63
CA PHE A 94 4.57 -15.56 -15.58
C PHE A 94 5.00 -14.85 -16.87
N GLU A 95 4.05 -14.19 -17.54
CA GLU A 95 4.36 -13.20 -18.59
C GLU A 95 4.41 -11.82 -17.92
N ILE A 96 5.57 -11.18 -17.98
CA ILE A 96 5.85 -9.92 -17.31
C ILE A 96 6.10 -8.84 -18.37
N SER A 97 5.30 -7.80 -18.36
CA SER A 97 5.43 -6.64 -19.23
C SER A 97 6.63 -5.79 -18.86
N GLY A 98 7.41 -5.38 -19.85
CA GLY A 98 8.48 -4.41 -19.66
C GLY A 98 8.00 -2.97 -19.88
N PHE A 99 8.83 -2.03 -19.48
CA PHE A 99 8.55 -0.60 -19.60
C PHE A 99 9.77 0.18 -20.09
N TRP A 100 9.50 1.30 -20.72
CA TRP A 100 10.52 2.27 -21.12
C TRP A 100 11.04 3.06 -19.92
N ASP A 101 12.37 3.19 -19.79
CA ASP A 101 13.05 3.88 -18.70
C ASP A 101 13.96 5.02 -19.20
N GLY A 102 13.57 5.70 -20.27
CA GLY A 102 14.29 6.84 -20.85
C GLY A 102 15.32 6.46 -21.92
N GLY A 103 15.46 7.28 -22.95
CA GLY A 103 16.34 7.01 -24.09
C GLY A 103 16.04 5.66 -24.75
N ASN A 104 17.06 4.82 -24.93
CA ASN A 104 16.91 3.46 -25.43
C ASN A 104 16.81 2.41 -24.31
N ASN A 105 16.68 2.84 -23.03
CA ASN A 105 16.64 1.92 -21.89
C ASN A 105 15.24 1.35 -21.71
N TRP A 106 15.16 0.06 -21.53
CA TRP A 106 13.97 -0.69 -21.18
C TRP A 106 14.26 -1.58 -19.98
N LYS A 107 13.24 -1.84 -19.18
CA LYS A 107 13.36 -2.69 -18.01
C LYS A 107 12.21 -3.66 -17.90
N ILE A 108 12.48 -4.82 -17.30
CA ILE A 108 11.47 -5.77 -16.86
C ILE A 108 11.72 -6.02 -15.39
N ARG A 109 10.67 -5.96 -14.57
CA ARG A 109 10.76 -6.23 -13.13
C ARG A 109 9.86 -7.38 -12.75
N PHE A 110 10.44 -8.39 -12.15
CA PHE A 110 9.77 -9.58 -11.68
C PHE A 110 9.92 -9.72 -10.16
N ALA A 111 8.84 -9.99 -9.46
CA ALA A 111 8.84 -10.36 -8.05
C ALA A 111 8.55 -11.86 -7.94
N PRO A 112 9.56 -12.73 -7.85
CA PRO A 112 9.35 -14.17 -7.85
C PRO A 112 8.55 -14.60 -6.61
N PRO A 113 7.37 -15.20 -6.78
CA PRO A 113 6.50 -15.54 -5.64
C PRO A 113 6.92 -16.82 -4.91
N LEU A 114 7.77 -17.64 -5.51
CA LEU A 114 8.13 -18.97 -5.03
C LEU A 114 9.63 -19.21 -5.12
N ALA A 115 10.17 -19.92 -4.14
CA ALA A 115 11.57 -20.35 -4.10
C ALA A 115 11.87 -21.40 -5.19
N GLY A 116 13.06 -21.32 -5.75
CA GLY A 116 13.51 -22.21 -6.81
C GLY A 116 14.32 -21.50 -7.87
N THR A 117 14.54 -22.17 -8.97
CA THR A 117 15.22 -21.59 -10.15
C THR A 117 14.18 -21.15 -11.18
N TRP A 118 14.32 -19.92 -11.62
CA TRP A 118 13.54 -19.34 -12.70
C TRP A 118 14.43 -19.04 -13.90
N ILE A 119 13.99 -19.38 -15.10
CA ILE A 119 14.59 -18.94 -16.36
C ILE A 119 13.63 -17.95 -17.02
N TYR A 120 14.18 -17.05 -17.82
CA TYR A 120 13.35 -16.14 -18.60
C TYR A 120 13.84 -16.00 -20.04
N GLU A 121 12.92 -15.65 -20.92
CA GLU A 121 13.18 -15.23 -22.28
C GLU A 121 12.29 -14.04 -22.64
N THR A 122 12.89 -12.99 -23.21
CA THR A 122 12.16 -11.79 -23.64
C THR A 122 11.62 -11.92 -25.05
N MET A 123 10.49 -11.28 -25.30
CA MET A 123 9.82 -11.19 -26.59
C MET A 123 9.57 -9.73 -26.96
N SER A 124 9.97 -9.33 -28.16
CA SER A 124 9.76 -7.98 -28.71
C SER A 124 9.95 -8.00 -30.21
N GLN A 125 9.41 -7.00 -30.90
CA GLN A 125 9.76 -6.75 -32.33
C GLN A 125 11.12 -6.06 -32.47
N ASP A 126 11.64 -5.43 -31.42
CA ASP A 126 12.95 -4.80 -31.39
C ASP A 126 14.05 -5.84 -31.16
N ARG A 127 15.02 -5.93 -32.10
CA ARG A 127 16.13 -6.90 -32.03
C ARG A 127 17.02 -6.73 -30.78
N GLY A 128 17.07 -5.54 -30.21
CA GLY A 128 17.84 -5.26 -28.99
C GLY A 128 17.15 -5.77 -27.72
N LEU A 129 15.83 -5.92 -27.78
CA LEU A 129 15.00 -6.36 -26.66
C LEU A 129 14.59 -7.84 -26.77
N ASN A 130 14.59 -8.42 -27.97
CA ASN A 130 14.08 -9.75 -28.24
C ASN A 130 15.08 -10.85 -27.89
N HIS A 131 14.59 -12.04 -27.53
CA HIS A 131 15.34 -13.25 -27.21
C HIS A 131 16.49 -13.08 -26.20
N ARG A 132 16.33 -12.15 -25.24
CA ARG A 132 17.24 -12.04 -24.10
C ARG A 132 16.88 -13.10 -23.08
N LYS A 133 17.85 -13.90 -22.68
CA LYS A 133 17.66 -15.04 -21.78
C LYS A 133 18.50 -14.88 -20.54
N GLY A 134 17.98 -15.40 -19.44
CA GLY A 134 18.73 -15.44 -18.20
C GLY A 134 18.11 -16.40 -17.17
N LYS A 135 18.77 -16.45 -16.04
CA LYS A 135 18.42 -17.32 -14.91
C LYS A 135 18.52 -16.54 -13.61
N ILE A 136 17.55 -16.73 -12.73
CA ILE A 136 17.57 -16.24 -11.35
C ILE A 136 17.37 -17.42 -10.39
N VAL A 137 18.01 -17.37 -9.24
CA VAL A 137 17.83 -18.33 -8.13
C VAL A 137 17.15 -17.62 -6.99
N VAL A 138 16.08 -18.21 -6.48
CA VAL A 138 15.23 -17.62 -5.46
C VAL A 138 15.18 -18.52 -4.24
N THR A 139 15.40 -17.93 -3.06
CA THR A 139 15.22 -18.59 -1.77
C THR A 139 14.11 -17.92 -0.97
N ASP A 140 13.46 -18.64 -0.08
CA ASP A 140 12.43 -18.03 0.77
C ASP A 140 13.06 -17.26 1.93
N TRP A 141 12.27 -16.36 2.53
CA TRP A 141 12.57 -15.69 3.78
C TRP A 141 12.40 -16.66 4.95
N THR A 142 13.17 -16.50 6.01
CA THR A 142 12.91 -17.22 7.27
C THR A 142 11.65 -16.64 7.96
N ALA A 143 11.10 -17.39 8.92
CA ALA A 143 9.96 -16.90 9.70
C ALA A 143 10.29 -15.60 10.45
N GLU A 144 11.51 -15.48 11.01
CA GLU A 144 11.98 -14.28 11.70
C GLU A 144 12.08 -13.09 10.73
N GLU A 145 12.59 -13.32 9.52
CA GLU A 145 12.69 -12.30 8.49
C GLU A 145 11.29 -11.82 8.06
N LYS A 146 10.32 -12.74 7.87
CA LYS A 146 8.93 -12.40 7.55
C LYS A 146 8.28 -11.61 8.69
N ASN A 147 8.45 -12.04 9.93
CA ASN A 147 7.92 -11.33 11.11
C ASN A 147 8.52 -9.92 11.26
N ALA A 148 9.78 -9.71 10.88
CA ALA A 148 10.44 -8.42 10.94
C ALA A 148 9.96 -7.44 9.85
N ASN A 149 9.43 -7.95 8.74
CA ASN A 149 8.93 -7.12 7.65
C ASN A 149 7.74 -7.81 6.95
N PRO A 150 6.51 -7.32 7.18
CA PRO A 150 5.30 -7.95 6.65
C PRO A 150 5.22 -7.99 5.12
N VAL A 151 5.92 -7.11 4.39
CA VAL A 151 6.01 -7.14 2.92
C VAL A 151 6.60 -8.45 2.40
N ARG A 152 7.40 -9.15 3.21
CA ARG A 152 8.01 -10.44 2.86
C ARG A 152 7.01 -11.61 2.82
N HIS A 153 5.79 -11.41 3.34
CA HIS A 153 4.67 -12.34 3.19
C HIS A 153 4.03 -12.31 1.79
N GLY A 154 4.43 -11.36 0.96
CA GLY A 154 3.93 -11.18 -0.40
C GLY A 154 2.96 -10.00 -0.56
N PHE A 155 2.15 -10.02 -1.61
CA PHE A 155 1.20 -8.96 -1.89
C PHE A 155 -0.08 -9.10 -1.07
N ILE A 156 -0.73 -7.97 -0.78
CA ILE A 156 -2.00 -7.96 -0.07
C ILE A 156 -3.12 -8.43 -1.01
N CYS A 157 -3.97 -9.32 -0.52
CA CYS A 157 -5.15 -9.81 -1.20
C CYS A 157 -6.36 -9.86 -0.25
N VAL A 158 -7.56 -10.04 -0.80
CA VAL A 158 -8.78 -10.24 -0.01
C VAL A 158 -8.85 -11.68 0.47
N SER A 159 -9.03 -11.88 1.76
CA SER A 159 -9.20 -13.23 2.31
C SER A 159 -10.54 -13.83 1.91
N GLN A 160 -10.50 -15.06 1.41
CA GLN A 160 -11.69 -15.89 1.20
C GLN A 160 -11.80 -17.00 2.25
N LYS A 161 -11.02 -16.91 3.34
CA LYS A 161 -11.01 -17.91 4.41
C LYS A 161 -12.13 -17.67 5.42
N GLU A 162 -12.67 -18.77 5.95
CA GLU A 162 -13.54 -18.74 7.12
C GLU A 162 -12.81 -18.17 8.36
N PRO A 163 -13.53 -17.62 9.34
CA PRO A 163 -15.00 -17.51 9.39
C PRO A 163 -15.58 -16.32 8.62
N ARG A 164 -14.75 -15.43 8.02
CA ARG A 164 -15.18 -14.15 7.45
C ARG A 164 -14.71 -13.95 6.01
N PRO A 165 -15.12 -14.80 5.05
CA PRO A 165 -14.72 -14.67 3.65
C PRO A 165 -15.14 -13.31 3.07
N GLY A 166 -14.22 -12.65 2.36
CA GLY A 166 -14.45 -11.34 1.76
C GLY A 166 -14.51 -10.16 2.75
N ARG A 167 -14.10 -10.33 4.03
CA ARG A 167 -14.24 -9.29 5.05
C ARG A 167 -12.94 -8.68 5.53
N TYR A 168 -11.80 -9.27 5.21
CA TYR A 168 -10.50 -8.79 5.66
C TYR A 168 -9.41 -9.07 4.63
N PHE A 169 -8.26 -8.48 4.86
CA PHE A 169 -7.09 -8.66 4.01
C PHE A 169 -6.11 -9.68 4.60
N MET A 170 -5.38 -10.32 3.71
CA MET A 170 -4.25 -11.18 4.04
C MET A 170 -3.12 -10.96 3.02
N TYR A 171 -1.94 -11.42 3.36
CA TYR A 171 -0.85 -11.56 2.38
C TYR A 171 -1.03 -12.85 1.57
N THR A 172 -0.36 -12.94 0.42
CA THR A 172 -0.49 -14.09 -0.48
C THR A 172 -0.04 -15.42 0.14
N ASP A 173 0.77 -15.40 1.20
CA ASP A 173 1.10 -16.61 1.96
C ASP A 173 0.02 -17.01 2.98
N GLY A 174 -1.04 -16.23 3.10
CA GLY A 174 -2.17 -16.47 3.98
C GLY A 174 -2.09 -15.83 5.36
N THR A 175 -1.03 -15.09 5.65
CA THR A 175 -0.90 -14.31 6.90
C THR A 175 -1.91 -13.16 6.93
N PRO A 176 -2.74 -13.01 7.98
CA PRO A 176 -3.70 -11.91 8.08
C PRO A 176 -3.01 -10.53 8.06
N CYS A 177 -3.58 -9.58 7.34
CA CYS A 177 -3.08 -8.21 7.21
C CYS A 177 -4.07 -7.21 7.82
N PHE A 178 -3.77 -6.69 9.01
CA PHE A 178 -4.54 -5.61 9.61
C PHE A 178 -4.08 -4.27 9.03
N TRP A 179 -4.96 -3.63 8.28
CA TRP A 179 -4.66 -2.43 7.49
C TRP A 179 -4.73 -1.16 8.35
N ILE A 180 -3.60 -0.51 8.56
CA ILE A 180 -3.49 0.84 9.13
C ILE A 180 -2.61 1.68 8.20
N SER A 181 -3.20 2.72 7.62
CA SER A 181 -2.51 3.57 6.63
C SER A 181 -2.37 5.02 7.08
N ASP A 182 -1.38 5.70 6.49
CA ASP A 182 -1.21 7.15 6.59
C ASP A 182 -1.28 7.79 5.21
N THR A 183 -1.61 9.06 5.16
CA THR A 183 -1.87 9.82 3.93
C THR A 183 -0.68 10.70 3.58
N TRP A 184 -0.06 10.41 2.44
CA TRP A 184 1.17 11.07 1.94
C TRP A 184 0.97 11.61 0.52
N TRP A 185 -0.11 12.39 0.30
CA TRP A 185 -0.52 12.77 -1.04
C TRP A 185 0.59 13.44 -1.84
N ASP A 186 1.24 14.45 -1.30
CA ASP A 186 2.18 15.32 -2.04
C ASP A 186 3.67 14.98 -1.80
N TRP A 187 3.94 13.77 -1.28
CA TRP A 187 5.31 13.32 -1.03
C TRP A 187 6.08 12.89 -2.28
N THR A 188 5.43 12.91 -3.45
CA THR A 188 6.08 12.73 -4.76
C THR A 188 6.62 14.03 -5.36
N ASN A 189 6.40 15.16 -4.69
CA ASN A 189 6.90 16.46 -5.13
C ASN A 189 8.43 16.47 -5.24
N ARG A 190 8.97 17.00 -6.35
CA ARG A 190 10.39 16.99 -6.66
C ARG A 190 11.29 17.76 -5.67
N GLN A 191 10.70 18.64 -4.84
CA GLN A 191 11.43 19.35 -3.79
C GLN A 191 11.70 18.48 -2.55
N ILE A 192 11.01 17.33 -2.41
CA ILE A 192 11.15 16.45 -1.25
C ILE A 192 12.49 15.72 -1.30
N LYS A 193 13.30 15.92 -0.26
CA LYS A 193 14.53 15.18 -0.09
C LYS A 193 14.25 13.74 0.31
N PHE A 194 15.01 12.81 -0.25
CA PHE A 194 14.86 11.40 0.08
C PHE A 194 15.03 11.12 1.58
N GLU A 195 15.90 11.84 2.26
CA GLU A 195 16.11 11.70 3.72
C GLU A 195 14.87 12.11 4.54
N SER A 196 14.10 13.10 4.08
CA SER A 196 12.83 13.49 4.72
C SER A 196 11.78 12.40 4.56
N PHE A 197 11.70 11.79 3.37
CA PHE A 197 10.81 10.63 3.15
C PHE A 197 11.22 9.41 4.00
N LYS A 198 12.52 9.12 4.10
CA LYS A 198 13.03 8.07 4.97
C LYS A 198 12.57 8.26 6.42
N LYS A 199 12.72 9.47 6.94
CA LYS A 199 12.30 9.80 8.29
C LYS A 199 10.79 9.56 8.49
N LEU A 200 9.95 9.91 7.51
CA LEU A 200 8.52 9.63 7.55
C LEU A 200 8.26 8.12 7.61
N ALA A 201 8.81 7.37 6.66
CA ALA A 201 8.60 5.93 6.56
C ALA A 201 9.09 5.18 7.82
N ASP A 202 10.27 5.54 8.35
CA ASP A 202 10.80 4.99 9.59
C ASP A 202 9.86 5.27 10.77
N THR A 203 9.46 6.51 10.96
CA THR A 203 8.56 6.93 12.05
C THR A 203 7.21 6.20 11.96
N ARG A 204 6.61 6.10 10.78
CA ARG A 204 5.31 5.43 10.61
C ARG A 204 5.39 3.93 10.80
N SER A 205 6.45 3.29 10.32
CA SER A 205 6.71 1.87 10.59
C SER A 205 6.83 1.61 12.11
N GLU A 206 7.64 2.42 12.82
CA GLU A 206 7.79 2.34 14.28
C GLU A 206 6.49 2.59 15.03
N GLN A 207 5.64 3.50 14.56
CA GLN A 207 4.33 3.78 15.12
C GLN A 207 3.33 2.63 14.90
N GLY A 208 3.54 1.78 13.88
CA GLY A 208 2.68 0.62 13.58
C GLY A 208 1.82 0.78 12.34
N PHE A 209 2.10 1.75 11.50
CA PHE A 209 1.51 1.85 10.16
C PHE A 209 2.17 0.85 9.22
N ASN A 210 1.37 0.22 8.37
CA ASN A 210 1.85 -0.75 7.39
C ASN A 210 1.45 -0.42 5.93
N ILE A 211 0.74 0.68 5.73
CA ILE A 211 0.36 1.16 4.39
C ILE A 211 0.52 2.68 4.33
N GLY A 212 0.98 3.20 3.18
CA GLY A 212 1.11 4.62 2.89
C GLY A 212 0.37 4.98 1.61
N GLN A 213 -0.57 5.93 1.66
CA GLN A 213 -1.25 6.46 0.47
C GLN A 213 -0.33 7.46 -0.24
N LEU A 214 -0.11 7.27 -1.53
CA LEU A 214 0.81 8.10 -2.30
C LEU A 214 0.25 8.43 -3.68
N PHE A 215 0.42 9.67 -4.13
CA PHE A 215 0.23 9.97 -5.54
C PHE A 215 1.42 9.47 -6.36
N PHE A 216 1.13 8.60 -7.28
CA PHE A 216 1.98 8.33 -8.43
C PHE A 216 1.27 8.90 -9.67
N ALA A 217 0.89 10.17 -9.56
CA ALA A 217 -0.12 10.76 -10.43
C ALA A 217 0.48 11.43 -11.67
N GLY A 218 -0.16 11.19 -12.79
CA GLY A 218 0.11 11.95 -14.01
C GLY A 218 -0.26 13.43 -13.88
N ASN A 219 -1.22 13.76 -12.99
CA ASN A 219 -1.73 15.11 -12.72
C ASN A 219 -1.67 15.48 -11.23
N GLY A 220 -0.49 15.54 -10.64
CA GLY A 220 -0.30 15.95 -9.24
C GLY A 220 -0.85 17.36 -8.92
N TRP A 221 -0.75 17.79 -7.65
CA TRP A 221 -1.17 19.13 -7.22
C TRP A 221 -0.20 20.23 -7.66
N GLY A 222 -0.08 20.40 -8.95
CA GLY A 222 0.86 21.30 -9.61
C GLY A 222 1.95 20.51 -10.34
N GLN A 223 2.69 21.24 -11.17
CA GLN A 223 3.72 20.61 -12.03
C GLN A 223 4.83 19.93 -11.23
N GLU A 224 5.15 20.45 -10.05
CA GLU A 224 6.21 19.89 -9.19
C GLU A 224 5.87 18.50 -8.62
N SER A 225 4.59 18.15 -8.57
CA SER A 225 4.08 16.86 -8.10
C SER A 225 3.55 15.97 -9.22
N SER A 226 3.53 16.47 -10.46
CA SER A 226 3.06 15.72 -11.63
C SER A 226 4.20 14.90 -12.21
N LEU A 227 3.94 13.63 -12.52
CA LEU A 227 4.91 12.72 -13.13
C LEU A 227 4.83 12.69 -14.66
N LEU A 228 3.88 13.45 -15.23
CA LEU A 228 3.79 13.76 -16.65
C LEU A 228 3.96 15.26 -16.89
N ASP A 229 4.43 15.61 -18.07
CA ASP A 229 4.45 16.99 -18.55
C ASP A 229 3.02 17.54 -18.75
N PRO A 230 2.83 18.85 -18.95
CA PRO A 230 1.50 19.44 -19.15
C PRO A 230 0.73 18.93 -20.37
N SER A 231 1.41 18.29 -21.33
CA SER A 231 0.76 17.66 -22.49
C SER A 231 0.30 16.22 -22.20
N PHE A 232 0.67 15.64 -21.05
CA PHE A 232 0.45 14.25 -20.67
C PHE A 232 1.07 13.22 -21.62
N GLN A 233 2.10 13.63 -22.36
CA GLN A 233 2.77 12.81 -23.39
C GLN A 233 4.21 12.40 -23.01
N HIS A 234 4.80 13.03 -22.01
CA HIS A 234 6.18 12.77 -21.61
C HIS A 234 6.30 12.53 -20.11
N PRO A 235 6.56 11.28 -19.68
CA PRO A 235 6.88 10.97 -18.31
C PRO A 235 8.21 11.62 -17.87
N ASP A 236 8.23 12.22 -16.68
CA ASP A 236 9.45 12.67 -16.03
C ASP A 236 10.17 11.46 -15.43
N ILE A 237 11.03 10.83 -16.22
CA ILE A 237 11.70 9.58 -15.86
C ILE A 237 12.57 9.75 -14.60
N ASP A 238 13.21 10.89 -14.43
CA ASP A 238 14.10 11.10 -13.28
C ASP A 238 13.29 11.29 -11.99
N GLN A 239 12.18 12.03 -12.04
CA GLN A 239 11.26 12.14 -10.91
C GLN A 239 10.62 10.79 -10.57
N ILE A 240 10.20 10.03 -11.58
CA ILE A 240 9.63 8.69 -11.39
C ILE A 240 10.64 7.78 -10.68
N ARG A 241 11.92 7.78 -11.09
CA ARG A 241 12.97 6.99 -10.42
C ARG A 241 13.16 7.38 -8.96
N GLN A 242 13.03 8.68 -8.61
CA GLN A 242 13.08 9.12 -7.22
C GLN A 242 11.90 8.57 -6.43
N VAL A 243 10.68 8.62 -6.99
CA VAL A 243 9.50 8.06 -6.34
C VAL A 243 9.60 6.54 -6.18
N GLU A 244 10.11 5.82 -7.18
CA GLU A 244 10.38 4.38 -7.07
C GLU A 244 11.38 4.04 -5.95
N LYS A 245 12.40 4.87 -5.77
CA LYS A 245 13.33 4.73 -4.65
C LYS A 245 12.63 4.92 -3.30
N MET A 246 11.68 5.86 -3.22
CA MET A 246 10.84 6.04 -2.03
C MET A 246 9.95 4.83 -1.77
N ILE A 247 9.28 4.30 -2.81
CA ILE A 247 8.45 3.08 -2.73
C ILE A 247 9.28 1.89 -2.24
N SER A 248 10.45 1.68 -2.85
CA SER A 248 11.37 0.60 -2.45
C SER A 248 11.79 0.72 -0.99
N TYR A 249 12.09 1.94 -0.53
CA TYR A 249 12.45 2.18 0.86
C TYR A 249 11.28 1.90 1.81
N ALA A 250 10.08 2.39 1.51
CA ALA A 250 8.88 2.11 2.30
C ALA A 250 8.61 0.60 2.41
N ASN A 251 8.72 -0.14 1.29
CA ASN A 251 8.61 -1.59 1.29
C ASN A 251 9.68 -2.26 2.18
N SER A 252 10.91 -1.74 2.19
CA SER A 252 11.97 -2.24 3.08
C SER A 252 11.67 -2.04 4.57
N LYS A 253 10.77 -1.10 4.90
CA LYS A 253 10.28 -0.80 6.25
C LYS A 253 8.94 -1.47 6.59
N GLY A 254 8.47 -2.37 5.74
CA GLY A 254 7.21 -3.09 5.96
C GLY A 254 5.96 -2.30 5.58
N ILE A 255 6.10 -1.22 4.82
CA ILE A 255 5.00 -0.37 4.37
C ILE A 255 4.69 -0.68 2.91
N THR A 256 3.48 -1.20 2.65
CA THR A 256 2.91 -1.32 1.30
C THR A 256 2.47 0.04 0.81
N MET A 257 2.78 0.39 -0.45
CA MET A 257 2.38 1.69 -0.99
C MET A 257 1.03 1.60 -1.71
N TRP A 258 0.12 2.47 -1.33
CA TRP A 258 -1.23 2.56 -1.87
C TRP A 258 -1.25 3.64 -2.94
N ILE A 259 -1.19 3.23 -4.21
CA ILE A 259 -0.84 4.08 -5.35
C ILE A 259 -2.11 4.66 -5.99
N HIS A 260 -2.21 5.99 -5.99
CA HIS A 260 -3.23 6.75 -6.69
C HIS A 260 -2.61 7.36 -7.95
N ALA A 261 -2.98 6.86 -9.14
CA ALA A 261 -2.33 7.29 -10.39
C ALA A 261 -2.99 8.50 -11.06
N TRP A 262 -4.16 8.88 -10.62
CA TRP A 262 -4.87 10.10 -11.03
C TRP A 262 -5.62 10.72 -9.85
N TRP A 263 -5.95 12.00 -9.99
CA TRP A 263 -6.90 12.68 -9.13
C TRP A 263 -7.99 13.30 -9.97
N SER A 264 -9.27 13.07 -9.61
CA SER A 264 -10.37 13.68 -10.33
C SER A 264 -10.37 15.20 -10.15
N ARG A 265 -10.62 15.90 -11.22
CA ARG A 265 -10.72 17.37 -11.26
C ARG A 265 -11.84 17.75 -12.20
N GLU A 266 -12.28 18.99 -12.09
CA GLU A 266 -13.20 19.55 -13.07
C GLU A 266 -12.65 19.38 -14.49
N ASN A 267 -13.48 18.84 -15.38
CA ASN A 267 -13.15 18.64 -16.80
C ASN A 267 -11.89 17.79 -17.08
N ILE A 268 -11.58 16.79 -16.24
CA ILE A 268 -10.43 15.88 -16.46
C ILE A 268 -10.49 15.23 -17.85
N ASN A 269 -11.70 14.93 -18.36
CA ASN A 269 -11.87 14.38 -19.70
C ASN A 269 -11.43 15.38 -20.78
N ALA A 270 -11.82 16.64 -20.66
CA ALA A 270 -11.43 17.66 -21.64
C ALA A 270 -9.96 18.06 -21.57
N THR A 271 -9.36 18.00 -20.37
CA THR A 271 -7.96 18.44 -20.16
C THR A 271 -6.95 17.36 -20.40
N ILE A 272 -7.26 16.11 -20.03
CA ILE A 272 -6.34 14.97 -20.10
C ILE A 272 -6.79 13.96 -21.17
N GLY A 273 -8.06 13.59 -21.16
CA GLY A 273 -8.67 12.61 -22.06
C GLY A 273 -8.46 11.16 -21.63
N GLU A 274 -9.41 10.32 -22.01
CA GLU A 274 -9.49 8.92 -21.65
C GLU A 274 -8.25 8.12 -22.04
N GLU A 275 -7.72 8.34 -23.24
CA GLU A 275 -6.56 7.62 -23.77
C GLU A 275 -5.31 7.86 -22.92
N ASN A 276 -5.04 9.10 -22.50
CA ASN A 276 -3.90 9.43 -21.67
C ASN A 276 -4.04 8.82 -20.27
N ILE A 277 -5.28 8.76 -19.71
CA ILE A 277 -5.53 8.11 -18.42
C ILE A 277 -5.23 6.61 -18.51
N ARG A 278 -5.73 5.91 -19.56
CA ARG A 278 -5.46 4.48 -19.76
C ARG A 278 -3.97 4.21 -20.01
N ARG A 279 -3.31 5.01 -20.85
CA ARG A 279 -1.88 4.87 -21.16
C ARG A 279 -1.01 5.00 -19.90
N TRP A 280 -1.30 6.02 -19.07
CA TRP A 280 -0.59 6.20 -17.81
C TRP A 280 -0.75 4.99 -16.89
N TRP A 281 -1.96 4.44 -16.75
CA TRP A 281 -2.20 3.26 -15.94
C TRP A 281 -1.41 2.04 -16.45
N ARG A 282 -1.38 1.78 -17.74
CA ARG A 282 -0.56 0.71 -18.31
C ARG A 282 0.91 0.91 -17.97
N TYR A 283 1.42 2.13 -18.13
CA TYR A 283 2.79 2.46 -17.78
C TYR A 283 3.09 2.26 -16.29
N VAL A 284 2.19 2.72 -15.40
CA VAL A 284 2.32 2.58 -13.94
C VAL A 284 2.35 1.10 -13.54
N VAL A 285 1.42 0.29 -14.05
CA VAL A 285 1.37 -1.14 -13.74
C VAL A 285 2.66 -1.83 -14.21
N HIS A 286 3.06 -1.67 -15.48
CA HIS A 286 4.27 -2.31 -16.00
C HIS A 286 5.53 -1.90 -15.22
N ARG A 287 5.56 -0.67 -14.72
CA ARG A 287 6.71 -0.11 -14.01
C ARG A 287 6.77 -0.54 -12.54
N LEU A 288 5.62 -0.60 -11.86
CA LEU A 288 5.54 -0.87 -10.42
C LEU A 288 5.10 -2.30 -10.08
N GLN A 289 4.81 -3.15 -11.05
CA GLN A 289 4.24 -4.49 -10.84
C GLN A 289 5.05 -5.40 -9.91
N ALA A 290 6.34 -5.20 -9.75
CA ALA A 290 7.17 -6.00 -8.86
C ALA A 290 7.32 -5.43 -7.44
N TYR A 291 6.91 -4.18 -7.22
CA TYR A 291 6.91 -3.58 -5.87
C TYR A 291 5.67 -3.98 -5.08
N ASN A 292 5.76 -3.92 -3.75
CA ASN A 292 4.59 -4.14 -2.90
C ASN A 292 3.73 -2.87 -2.90
N VAL A 293 2.74 -2.88 -3.78
CA VAL A 293 1.80 -1.76 -4.01
C VAL A 293 0.36 -2.26 -4.15
N ILE A 294 -0.59 -1.36 -3.93
CA ILE A 294 -2.03 -1.55 -4.11
C ILE A 294 -2.50 -0.51 -5.13
N TRP A 295 -3.42 -0.87 -6.01
CA TRP A 295 -3.89 0.00 -7.08
C TRP A 295 -5.16 0.77 -6.70
N VAL A 296 -5.15 2.09 -6.89
CA VAL A 296 -6.33 2.96 -6.76
C VAL A 296 -6.47 3.78 -8.03
N LEU A 297 -7.56 3.58 -8.75
CA LEU A 297 -7.74 4.15 -10.08
C LEU A 297 -7.60 5.67 -10.10
N ALA A 298 -8.22 6.34 -9.13
CA ALA A 298 -8.09 7.78 -8.93
C ALA A 298 -8.51 8.14 -7.50
N GLY A 299 -8.04 9.30 -7.01
CA GLY A 299 -8.59 9.98 -5.86
C GLY A 299 -9.87 10.71 -6.27
N GLU A 300 -10.89 10.67 -5.39
CA GLU A 300 -12.18 11.37 -5.55
C GLU A 300 -12.81 11.19 -6.94
N TYR A 301 -12.81 9.95 -7.45
CA TYR A 301 -13.12 9.62 -8.84
C TYR A 301 -14.48 10.13 -9.34
N ASN A 302 -15.45 10.26 -8.45
CA ASN A 302 -16.83 10.70 -8.74
C ASN A 302 -17.08 12.18 -8.49
N MET A 303 -16.05 12.96 -8.10
CA MET A 303 -16.14 14.42 -7.96
C MET A 303 -16.42 15.07 -9.32
N TYR A 304 -17.12 16.21 -9.31
CA TYR A 304 -17.45 16.98 -10.51
C TYR A 304 -18.11 16.15 -11.61
N ASN A 305 -19.08 15.32 -11.24
CA ASN A 305 -19.71 14.40 -12.17
C ASN A 305 -18.66 13.56 -12.92
N TYR A 306 -17.85 12.82 -12.15
CA TYR A 306 -16.75 11.97 -12.65
C TYR A 306 -15.66 12.73 -13.43
N GLY A 307 -15.52 14.05 -13.22
CA GLY A 307 -14.56 14.87 -13.97
C GLY A 307 -14.89 15.00 -15.46
N GLY A 308 -16.16 14.88 -15.84
CA GLY A 308 -16.63 14.82 -17.23
C GLY A 308 -16.41 13.47 -17.93
N LEU A 309 -16.01 12.45 -17.16
CA LEU A 309 -16.00 11.05 -17.57
C LEU A 309 -17.33 10.36 -17.16
N THR A 310 -17.42 9.06 -17.33
CA THR A 310 -18.60 8.28 -16.92
C THR A 310 -18.20 7.20 -15.90
N GLN A 311 -19.17 6.72 -15.12
CA GLN A 311 -18.94 5.56 -14.27
C GLN A 311 -18.51 4.33 -15.09
N GLU A 312 -19.02 4.18 -16.32
CA GLU A 312 -18.60 3.10 -17.22
C GLU A 312 -17.13 3.20 -17.60
N PHE A 313 -16.62 4.40 -17.87
CA PHE A 313 -15.20 4.62 -18.10
C PHE A 313 -14.36 4.09 -16.92
N TRP A 314 -14.71 4.45 -15.69
CA TRP A 314 -13.99 4.00 -14.49
C TRP A 314 -14.08 2.48 -14.29
N ASN A 315 -15.23 1.87 -14.60
CA ASN A 315 -15.38 0.42 -14.58
C ASN A 315 -14.48 -0.26 -15.62
N ASN A 316 -14.39 0.28 -16.83
CA ASN A 316 -13.52 -0.27 -17.87
C ASN A 316 -12.04 -0.05 -17.56
N LEU A 317 -11.68 1.07 -16.93
CA LEU A 317 -10.32 1.32 -16.45
C LEU A 317 -9.93 0.31 -15.34
N GLY A 318 -10.86 0.00 -14.42
CA GLY A 318 -10.63 -1.02 -13.38
C GLY A 318 -10.35 -2.40 -13.97
N LYS A 319 -11.13 -2.81 -14.98
CA LYS A 319 -10.89 -4.06 -15.72
C LYS A 319 -9.52 -4.04 -16.43
N LEU A 320 -9.15 -2.92 -17.05
CA LEU A 320 -7.84 -2.76 -17.68
C LEU A 320 -6.70 -2.96 -16.67
N VAL A 321 -6.74 -2.25 -15.54
CA VAL A 321 -5.71 -2.36 -14.49
C VAL A 321 -5.59 -3.80 -13.97
N LYS A 322 -6.71 -4.48 -13.76
CA LYS A 322 -6.72 -5.92 -13.38
C LYS A 322 -6.06 -6.80 -14.44
N SER A 323 -6.30 -6.55 -15.72
CA SER A 323 -5.76 -7.36 -16.81
C SER A 323 -4.27 -7.10 -17.09
N GLU A 324 -3.78 -5.89 -16.78
CA GLU A 324 -2.36 -5.54 -16.97
C GLU A 324 -1.47 -6.02 -15.79
N ASP A 325 -2.05 -6.35 -14.63
CA ASP A 325 -1.28 -6.79 -13.46
C ASP A 325 -1.11 -8.32 -13.43
N PRO A 326 0.11 -8.84 -13.65
CA PRO A 326 0.37 -10.27 -13.72
C PRO A 326 0.22 -11.01 -12.39
N TYR A 327 0.10 -10.29 -11.28
CA TYR A 327 -0.03 -10.87 -9.93
C TYR A 327 -1.46 -10.83 -9.38
N GLY A 328 -2.41 -10.21 -10.09
CA GLY A 328 -3.80 -10.13 -9.67
C GLY A 328 -4.03 -9.35 -8.37
N ARG A 329 -3.21 -8.31 -8.11
CA ARG A 329 -3.34 -7.50 -6.89
C ARG A 329 -4.67 -6.79 -6.81
N ILE A 330 -4.99 -6.35 -5.58
CA ILE A 330 -6.25 -5.68 -5.31
C ILE A 330 -6.30 -4.30 -5.96
N VAL A 331 -7.47 -3.98 -6.52
CA VAL A 331 -7.80 -2.72 -7.16
C VAL A 331 -8.98 -2.08 -6.45
N GLY A 332 -8.86 -0.80 -6.15
CA GLY A 332 -9.93 0.04 -5.62
C GLY A 332 -10.03 1.37 -6.35
N VAL A 333 -10.95 2.21 -5.90
CA VAL A 333 -11.06 3.59 -6.33
C VAL A 333 -11.55 4.45 -5.16
N HIS A 334 -10.98 5.64 -5.00
CA HIS A 334 -11.27 6.52 -3.88
C HIS A 334 -12.50 7.40 -4.19
N SER A 335 -13.53 7.31 -3.34
CA SER A 335 -14.77 8.08 -3.46
C SER A 335 -14.61 9.51 -2.94
N THR A 336 -15.50 10.39 -3.39
CA THR A 336 -15.63 11.78 -2.93
C THR A 336 -16.27 11.84 -1.54
N PRO A 337 -15.96 12.84 -0.71
CA PRO A 337 -16.65 13.06 0.56
C PRO A 337 -18.09 13.57 0.35
N PRO A 338 -18.96 13.42 1.35
CA PRO A 338 -20.36 13.82 1.26
C PRO A 338 -20.61 15.34 1.09
N MET A 339 -19.60 16.15 1.37
CA MET A 339 -19.71 17.62 1.37
C MET A 339 -19.58 18.26 0.00
N TRP A 340 -19.00 17.58 -0.95
CA TRP A 340 -18.79 18.14 -2.29
C TRP A 340 -19.95 17.76 -3.19
N GLU A 341 -20.43 18.74 -3.95
CA GLU A 341 -21.54 18.60 -4.88
C GLU A 341 -21.28 17.53 -5.95
N GLY A 342 -21.30 16.28 -5.53
CA GLY A 342 -21.47 15.16 -6.43
C GLY A 342 -22.92 15.05 -6.87
N GLY A 343 -23.70 16.12 -6.74
CA GLY A 343 -25.13 16.13 -6.89
C GLY A 343 -25.83 15.31 -5.79
N ALA A 344 -26.97 15.79 -5.34
CA ALA A 344 -27.82 15.13 -4.34
C ALA A 344 -28.27 13.70 -4.73
N ASP A 345 -28.01 13.28 -5.96
CA ASP A 345 -28.40 11.97 -6.51
C ASP A 345 -27.35 10.88 -6.30
N ALA A 346 -26.21 11.22 -5.72
CA ALA A 346 -25.17 10.24 -5.43
C ALA A 346 -24.76 10.27 -3.96
N PRO A 347 -25.41 9.51 -3.08
CA PRO A 347 -24.88 9.21 -1.76
C PRO A 347 -23.65 8.32 -1.90
N GLN A 348 -22.56 8.85 -2.47
CA GLN A 348 -21.39 8.05 -2.85
C GLN A 348 -20.23 8.29 -1.88
N TRP A 349 -20.51 8.31 -0.60
CA TRP A 349 -19.50 8.36 0.47
C TRP A 349 -18.65 7.09 0.49
N SER A 350 -19.15 6.06 -0.18
CA SER A 350 -18.52 4.76 -0.24
C SER A 350 -18.74 4.14 -1.62
N THR A 351 -17.70 3.51 -2.15
CA THR A 351 -17.81 2.70 -3.36
C THR A 351 -18.75 1.50 -3.20
N ALA A 352 -19.04 1.10 -1.94
CA ALA A 352 -20.01 0.05 -1.65
C ALA A 352 -21.41 0.37 -2.16
N GLU A 353 -21.84 1.63 -2.07
CA GLU A 353 -23.17 2.05 -2.51
C GLU A 353 -23.27 2.18 -4.03
N ALA A 354 -22.15 2.54 -4.68
CA ALA A 354 -22.13 2.84 -6.11
C ALA A 354 -21.78 1.65 -7.00
N ILE A 355 -20.75 0.90 -6.63
CA ILE A 355 -20.10 -0.06 -7.54
C ILE A 355 -19.69 -1.38 -6.88
N ASN A 356 -20.24 -1.72 -5.72
CA ASN A 356 -19.89 -2.96 -5.00
C ASN A 356 -19.99 -4.23 -5.84
N SER A 357 -20.93 -4.27 -6.79
CA SER A 357 -21.15 -5.42 -7.68
C SER A 357 -20.10 -5.59 -8.77
N GLN A 358 -19.23 -4.61 -8.97
CA GLN A 358 -18.23 -4.66 -10.04
C GLN A 358 -17.15 -5.71 -9.73
N PRO A 359 -16.89 -6.66 -10.66
CA PRO A 359 -15.92 -7.75 -10.42
C PRO A 359 -14.48 -7.29 -10.27
N TRP A 360 -14.12 -6.15 -10.89
CA TRP A 360 -12.77 -5.60 -10.81
C TRP A 360 -12.47 -4.94 -9.47
N LEU A 361 -13.50 -4.46 -8.75
CA LEU A 361 -13.37 -3.81 -7.46
C LEU A 361 -13.18 -4.87 -6.37
N ASP A 362 -11.99 -4.98 -5.81
CA ASP A 362 -11.70 -6.00 -4.80
C ASP A 362 -12.12 -5.59 -3.39
N TYR A 363 -12.10 -4.30 -3.08
CA TYR A 363 -12.44 -3.75 -1.76
C TYR A 363 -13.11 -2.38 -1.90
N ASN A 364 -13.94 -2.05 -0.94
CA ASN A 364 -14.62 -0.77 -0.89
C ASN A 364 -13.78 0.29 -0.18
N GLN A 365 -13.97 1.53 -0.57
CA GLN A 365 -13.35 2.70 0.02
C GLN A 365 -14.42 3.71 0.44
N SER A 366 -14.18 4.40 1.55
CA SER A 366 -15.04 5.46 2.05
C SER A 366 -14.20 6.66 2.45
N GLN A 367 -14.54 7.83 1.91
CA GLN A 367 -14.07 9.13 2.37
C GLN A 367 -15.16 9.78 3.20
N CYS A 368 -14.83 10.19 4.43
CA CYS A 368 -15.82 10.75 5.34
C CYS A 368 -15.80 12.29 5.38
N GLY A 369 -14.77 12.92 4.81
CA GLY A 369 -14.61 14.38 4.79
C GLY A 369 -14.06 14.97 6.08
N HIS A 370 -13.76 16.30 6.05
CA HIS A 370 -12.97 16.99 7.05
C HIS A 370 -13.82 17.88 7.97
N ALA A 371 -14.86 17.31 8.59
CA ALA A 371 -15.69 18.02 9.55
C ALA A 371 -16.15 17.10 10.68
N ARG A 372 -16.48 17.68 11.84
CA ARG A 372 -16.95 16.92 13.01
C ARG A 372 -18.15 16.03 12.68
N TRP A 373 -19.17 16.57 12.01
CA TRP A 373 -20.37 15.80 11.68
C TRP A 373 -20.08 14.64 10.72
N CYS A 374 -19.10 14.79 9.83
CA CYS A 374 -18.65 13.71 8.95
C CYS A 374 -18.01 12.57 9.75
N ASN A 375 -17.19 12.95 10.74
CA ASN A 375 -16.53 11.98 11.63
C ASN A 375 -17.54 11.18 12.46
N GLU A 376 -18.63 11.83 12.89
CA GLU A 376 -19.74 11.17 13.64
C GLU A 376 -20.53 10.17 12.75
N LEU A 377 -20.50 10.33 11.43
CA LEU A 377 -21.19 9.44 10.48
C LEU A 377 -20.38 8.20 10.10
N ILE A 378 -19.09 8.14 10.42
CA ILE A 378 -18.23 7.00 10.06
C ILE A 378 -18.85 5.65 10.44
N PRO A 379 -19.33 5.43 11.67
CA PRO A 379 -19.90 4.13 12.06
C PRO A 379 -21.07 3.71 11.17
N GLU A 380 -21.95 4.65 10.82
CA GLU A 380 -23.14 4.37 10.02
C GLU A 380 -22.77 4.06 8.56
N ILE A 381 -21.81 4.80 7.98
CA ILE A 381 -21.32 4.56 6.63
C ILE A 381 -20.70 3.14 6.53
N ILE A 382 -19.87 2.80 7.51
CA ILE A 382 -19.20 1.48 7.54
C ILE A 382 -20.21 0.35 7.74
N LYS A 383 -21.16 0.51 8.65
CA LYS A 383 -22.23 -0.47 8.90
C LYS A 383 -23.06 -0.75 7.64
N ARG A 384 -23.45 0.30 6.89
CA ARG A 384 -24.16 0.13 5.61
C ARG A 384 -23.31 -0.60 4.58
N ALA A 385 -22.05 -0.20 4.43
CA ALA A 385 -21.14 -0.86 3.51
C ALA A 385 -20.85 -2.32 3.90
N TYR A 386 -20.73 -2.61 5.20
CA TYR A 386 -20.55 -3.96 5.72
C TYR A 386 -21.74 -4.87 5.42
N ALA A 387 -22.96 -4.33 5.39
CA ALA A 387 -24.17 -5.09 5.05
C ALA A 387 -24.30 -5.43 3.56
N MET A 388 -23.55 -4.77 2.67
CA MET A 388 -23.63 -4.96 1.22
C MET A 388 -23.18 -6.36 0.77
N LYS A 389 -23.75 -6.81 -0.37
CA LYS A 389 -23.39 -8.06 -1.05
C LYS A 389 -23.02 -7.78 -2.51
N PRO A 390 -22.01 -8.47 -3.08
CA PRO A 390 -21.14 -9.45 -2.41
C PRO A 390 -20.35 -8.82 -1.26
N ALA A 391 -19.96 -9.65 -0.28
CA ALA A 391 -19.11 -9.20 0.81
C ALA A 391 -17.74 -8.75 0.28
N LYS A 392 -17.34 -7.52 0.61
CA LYS A 392 -16.01 -6.99 0.31
C LYS A 392 -15.46 -6.26 1.53
N PRO A 393 -14.14 -6.27 1.75
CA PRO A 393 -13.55 -5.43 2.80
C PRO A 393 -13.87 -3.96 2.51
N ILE A 394 -14.05 -3.16 3.56
CA ILE A 394 -14.18 -1.71 3.44
C ILE A 394 -13.08 -1.02 4.23
N VAL A 395 -12.48 0.01 3.65
CA VAL A 395 -11.43 0.84 4.27
C VAL A 395 -11.91 2.29 4.33
N VAL A 396 -11.77 2.92 5.49
CA VAL A 396 -11.87 4.39 5.60
C VAL A 396 -10.58 4.97 5.07
N THR A 397 -10.65 5.65 3.92
CA THR A 397 -9.48 6.10 3.17
C THR A 397 -9.07 7.52 3.47
N GLU A 398 -10.05 8.36 3.81
CA GLU A 398 -9.83 9.76 4.13
C GLU A 398 -10.83 10.22 5.21
N PRO A 399 -10.45 10.03 6.49
CA PRO A 399 -11.21 10.57 7.63
C PRO A 399 -10.88 12.05 7.86
N TRP A 400 -11.42 12.63 8.91
CA TRP A 400 -11.06 13.96 9.36
C TRP A 400 -9.58 13.99 9.81
N TYR A 401 -8.73 14.77 9.12
CA TYR A 401 -7.30 14.83 9.41
C TYR A 401 -6.99 15.63 10.67
N GLU A 402 -6.03 15.15 11.46
CA GLU A 402 -5.54 15.85 12.63
C GLU A 402 -4.94 17.21 12.24
N PHE A 403 -5.34 18.29 12.93
CA PHE A 403 -4.92 19.66 12.65
C PHE A 403 -5.27 20.20 11.26
N ILE A 404 -6.34 19.72 10.67
CA ILE A 404 -6.95 20.31 9.49
C ILE A 404 -8.22 21.10 9.90
N GLU A 405 -9.04 21.49 8.96
CA GLU A 405 -10.27 22.23 9.15
C GLU A 405 -11.06 21.80 10.40
N GLY A 406 -11.46 22.77 11.22
CA GLY A 406 -12.13 22.51 12.50
C GLY A 406 -11.23 21.97 13.62
N ASN A 407 -9.94 21.79 13.34
CA ASN A 407 -8.89 21.44 14.30
C ASN A 407 -9.23 20.23 15.20
N PRO A 408 -9.44 19.02 14.62
CA PRO A 408 -9.79 17.85 15.41
C PRO A 408 -8.68 17.47 16.38
N THR A 409 -9.09 17.04 17.56
CA THR A 409 -8.19 16.57 18.61
C THR A 409 -7.83 15.09 18.41
N ALA A 410 -6.82 14.62 19.13
CA ALA A 410 -6.48 13.20 19.14
C ALA A 410 -7.65 12.29 19.54
N MET A 411 -8.61 12.79 20.35
CA MET A 411 -9.82 12.04 20.70
C MET A 411 -10.76 11.90 19.50
N ASP A 412 -10.90 12.94 18.69
CA ASP A 412 -11.71 12.88 17.47
C ASP A 412 -11.11 11.89 16.46
N ILE A 413 -9.77 11.88 16.34
CA ILE A 413 -9.02 10.95 15.49
C ILE A 413 -9.18 9.50 16.00
N ARG A 414 -9.04 9.27 17.31
CA ARG A 414 -9.26 7.95 17.90
C ARG A 414 -10.69 7.47 17.68
N PHE A 415 -11.67 8.35 17.88
CA PHE A 415 -13.07 8.00 17.64
C PHE A 415 -13.29 7.53 16.20
N GLY A 416 -12.83 8.29 15.21
CA GLY A 416 -12.96 7.90 13.80
C GLY A 416 -12.32 6.53 13.53
N ALA A 417 -11.11 6.29 14.06
CA ALA A 417 -10.39 5.05 13.85
C ALA A 417 -11.05 3.85 14.56
N TRP A 418 -11.29 3.96 15.89
CA TRP A 418 -11.88 2.85 16.65
C TRP A 418 -13.30 2.54 16.20
N SER A 419 -14.15 3.56 16.04
CA SER A 419 -15.54 3.34 15.64
C SER A 419 -15.68 2.72 14.24
N SER A 420 -14.80 3.06 13.30
CA SER A 420 -14.78 2.44 11.99
C SER A 420 -14.47 0.95 12.07
N ILE A 421 -13.40 0.58 12.77
CA ILE A 421 -13.01 -0.83 12.95
C ILE A 421 -14.09 -1.61 13.69
N MET A 422 -14.62 -1.06 14.78
CA MET A 422 -15.69 -1.67 15.57
C MET A 422 -17.03 -1.81 14.82
N SER A 423 -17.20 -1.04 13.74
CA SER A 423 -18.37 -1.15 12.85
C SER A 423 -18.15 -2.11 11.66
N GLY A 424 -16.96 -2.73 11.57
CA GLY A 424 -16.65 -3.74 10.56
C GLY A 424 -15.71 -3.30 9.45
N ALA A 425 -15.08 -2.13 9.54
CA ALA A 425 -14.03 -1.75 8.59
C ALA A 425 -12.84 -2.72 8.68
N ALA A 426 -12.30 -3.08 7.52
CA ALA A 426 -11.11 -3.92 7.38
C ALA A 426 -9.81 -3.10 7.50
N GLY A 427 -9.92 -1.79 7.55
CA GLY A 427 -8.80 -0.87 7.68
C GLY A 427 -9.22 0.57 7.84
N HIS A 428 -8.27 1.39 8.29
CA HIS A 428 -8.45 2.82 8.51
C HIS A 428 -7.20 3.58 8.11
N ALA A 429 -7.38 4.74 7.48
CA ALA A 429 -6.32 5.68 7.17
C ALA A 429 -6.29 6.80 8.21
N TYR A 430 -5.10 7.25 8.54
CA TYR A 430 -4.83 8.47 9.27
C TYR A 430 -4.41 9.58 8.28
N GLY A 431 -4.66 10.83 8.63
CA GLY A 431 -4.11 11.98 7.96
C GLY A 431 -3.72 13.05 8.97
N GLY A 432 -2.59 13.69 8.74
CA GLY A 432 -2.11 14.83 9.53
C GLY A 432 -2.01 16.07 8.66
N GLY A 433 -2.51 17.22 9.13
CA GLY A 433 -2.60 18.45 8.37
C GLY A 433 -1.31 18.89 7.68
N HIS A 434 -0.17 18.69 8.32
CA HIS A 434 1.14 19.03 7.75
C HIS A 434 1.79 17.86 6.99
N ILE A 435 1.34 16.62 7.24
CA ILE A 435 1.94 15.42 6.66
C ILE A 435 1.43 15.19 5.25
N TRP A 436 0.14 15.29 4.99
CA TRP A 436 -0.45 14.95 3.70
C TRP A 436 0.13 15.77 2.54
N ARG A 437 0.45 17.05 2.75
CA ARG A 437 1.10 17.94 1.77
C ARG A 437 2.60 18.05 1.89
N ALA A 438 3.24 17.24 2.74
CA ALA A 438 4.67 17.28 2.97
C ALA A 438 5.19 18.70 3.30
N HIS A 439 4.62 19.33 4.33
CA HIS A 439 5.11 20.60 4.84
C HIS A 439 6.45 20.38 5.57
N LEU A 440 7.52 20.75 4.94
CA LEU A 440 8.90 20.48 5.36
C LEU A 440 9.74 21.75 5.29
N PRO A 441 10.87 21.84 6.02
CA PRO A 441 11.78 22.99 5.92
C PRO A 441 12.27 23.25 4.49
N GLU A 442 12.52 22.19 3.72
CA GLU A 442 12.90 22.29 2.30
C GLU A 442 11.73 22.61 1.36
N ARG A 443 10.52 22.46 1.83
CA ARG A 443 9.29 22.74 1.11
C ARG A 443 8.27 23.38 2.05
N PRO A 444 8.46 24.65 2.42
CA PRO A 444 7.44 25.38 3.15
C PRO A 444 6.25 25.56 2.20
N THR A 445 5.19 24.81 2.43
CA THR A 445 3.94 25.01 1.69
C THR A 445 3.22 26.20 2.30
N ASP A 446 2.93 27.20 1.48
CA ASP A 446 1.85 28.11 1.81
C ASP A 446 0.59 27.25 1.77
N ALA A 447 0.17 26.81 2.92
CA ALA A 447 -1.08 26.07 3.07
C ALA A 447 -2.26 27.03 2.88
N GLY A 448 -2.26 27.73 1.75
CA GLY A 448 -3.18 28.83 1.45
C GLY A 448 -4.65 28.45 1.44
N ASP A 449 -4.95 27.15 1.40
CA ASP A 449 -6.33 26.67 1.32
C ASP A 449 -6.88 26.16 2.66
N TRP A 450 -6.00 25.92 3.66
CA TRP A 450 -6.42 25.40 4.97
C TRP A 450 -5.64 26.11 6.07
N PRO A 451 -6.32 26.72 7.07
CA PRO A 451 -5.62 27.40 8.15
C PRO A 451 -4.86 26.39 9.01
N LEU A 452 -3.61 26.18 8.69
CA LEU A 452 -2.70 25.43 9.53
C LEU A 452 -2.28 26.31 10.70
N ASP A 453 -2.27 25.77 11.91
CA ASP A 453 -1.64 26.42 13.04
C ASP A 453 -0.12 26.43 12.82
N THR A 454 0.39 27.53 12.24
CA THR A 454 1.80 27.74 11.96
C THR A 454 2.67 27.83 13.22
N ASN A 455 2.07 27.87 14.42
CA ASN A 455 2.77 27.93 15.70
C ASN A 455 3.19 26.56 16.23
N LEU A 456 2.79 25.46 15.59
CA LEU A 456 3.24 24.13 15.99
C LEU A 456 4.72 23.92 15.66
N LYS A 457 5.58 24.30 16.60
CA LYS A 457 7.01 23.94 16.64
C LYS A 457 7.26 22.45 16.86
N THR A 458 6.22 21.64 16.89
CA THR A 458 6.26 20.22 17.19
C THR A 458 6.62 19.42 15.94
N ASN A 459 7.32 18.32 16.16
CA ASN A 459 7.57 17.32 15.12
C ASN A 459 6.23 16.74 14.65
N THR A 460 5.75 17.17 13.49
CA THR A 460 4.45 16.82 12.91
C THR A 460 4.25 15.30 12.73
N MET A 461 5.35 14.55 12.63
CA MET A 461 5.32 13.09 12.56
C MET A 461 4.92 12.43 13.88
N LEU A 462 4.99 13.16 15.00
CA LEU A 462 4.66 12.69 16.35
C LEU A 462 3.33 13.24 16.88
N TYR A 463 2.41 13.58 16.00
CA TYR A 463 1.06 13.99 16.40
C TYR A 463 0.38 12.92 17.26
N PRO A 464 -0.33 13.32 18.32
CA PRO A 464 -0.96 12.38 19.25
C PRO A 464 -1.96 11.44 18.58
N GLY A 465 -2.71 11.92 17.57
CA GLY A 465 -3.62 11.09 16.79
C GLY A 465 -2.88 10.01 15.99
N ALA A 466 -1.74 10.36 15.35
CA ALA A 466 -0.91 9.38 14.67
C ALA A 466 -0.42 8.27 15.60
N ILE A 467 0.06 8.65 16.79
CA ILE A 467 0.51 7.70 17.82
C ILE A 467 -0.65 6.78 18.24
N SER A 468 -1.85 7.35 18.43
CA SER A 468 -3.04 6.60 18.85
C SER A 468 -3.55 5.64 17.78
N VAL A 469 -3.57 6.05 16.50
CA VAL A 469 -3.95 5.16 15.37
C VAL A 469 -2.90 4.07 15.16
N GLY A 470 -1.62 4.41 15.30
CA GLY A 470 -0.54 3.43 15.30
C GLY A 470 -0.69 2.39 16.42
N PHE A 471 -1.09 2.83 17.63
CA PHE A 471 -1.40 1.94 18.74
C PHE A 471 -2.55 0.98 18.41
N LEU A 472 -3.66 1.47 17.83
CA LEU A 472 -4.76 0.62 17.35
C LEU A 472 -4.22 -0.51 16.46
N GLY A 473 -3.38 -0.17 15.47
CA GLY A 473 -2.79 -1.16 14.58
C GLY A 473 -1.94 -2.20 15.29
N LYS A 474 -1.07 -1.76 16.20
CA LYS A 474 -0.24 -2.67 17.01
C LYS A 474 -1.08 -3.56 17.89
N TYR A 475 -2.07 -2.99 18.56
CA TYR A 475 -2.94 -3.71 19.48
C TYR A 475 -3.76 -4.77 18.77
N MET A 476 -4.45 -4.42 17.68
CA MET A 476 -5.26 -5.38 16.93
C MET A 476 -4.42 -6.55 16.40
N ARG A 477 -3.17 -6.31 15.97
CA ARG A 477 -2.27 -7.39 15.52
C ARG A 477 -1.83 -8.35 16.64
N THR A 478 -2.10 -8.06 17.91
CA THR A 478 -1.91 -9.01 19.02
C THR A 478 -3.09 -9.95 19.20
N LEU A 479 -4.21 -9.71 18.51
CA LEU A 479 -5.45 -10.47 18.60
C LEU A 479 -5.65 -11.35 17.36
N GLU A 480 -6.54 -12.33 17.45
CA GLU A 480 -7.09 -13.02 16.29
C GLU A 480 -8.24 -12.21 15.65
N TRP A 481 -7.99 -10.92 15.38
CA TRP A 481 -8.95 -9.92 14.95
C TRP A 481 -9.75 -10.32 13.70
N TRP A 482 -9.21 -11.18 12.85
CA TRP A 482 -9.89 -11.68 11.66
C TRP A 482 -11.08 -12.59 11.97
N ARG A 483 -11.28 -12.97 13.23
CA ARG A 483 -12.43 -13.72 13.72
C ARG A 483 -13.54 -12.82 14.27
N LEU A 484 -13.19 -11.59 14.67
CA LEU A 484 -14.11 -10.69 15.36
C LEU A 484 -15.07 -10.02 14.37
N GLU A 485 -16.38 -10.07 14.65
CA GLU A 485 -17.44 -9.42 13.88
C GLU A 485 -18.13 -8.32 14.70
N PRO A 486 -18.78 -7.33 14.04
CA PRO A 486 -19.60 -6.34 14.74
C PRO A 486 -20.80 -6.98 15.44
N HIS A 487 -20.95 -6.73 16.74
CA HIS A 487 -22.04 -7.18 17.59
C HIS A 487 -22.68 -5.99 18.34
N PRO A 488 -23.43 -5.12 17.62
CA PRO A 488 -24.07 -3.94 18.23
C PRO A 488 -25.09 -4.30 19.34
N GLU A 489 -25.70 -5.46 19.25
CA GLU A 489 -26.65 -5.95 20.27
C GLU A 489 -26.01 -6.16 21.65
N LEU A 490 -24.70 -6.35 21.74
CA LEU A 490 -23.98 -6.52 23.00
C LEU A 490 -23.73 -5.21 23.74
N VAL A 491 -23.99 -4.06 23.13
CA VAL A 491 -23.83 -2.73 23.74
C VAL A 491 -25.15 -2.01 23.95
N GLY A 492 -26.28 -2.59 23.52
CA GLY A 492 -27.61 -2.00 23.59
C GLY A 492 -27.73 -0.70 22.79
N ASP A 493 -28.60 0.20 23.20
CA ASP A 493 -28.93 1.43 22.48
C ASP A 493 -27.95 2.59 22.74
N ASN A 494 -26.76 2.32 23.28
CA ASN A 494 -25.78 3.38 23.54
C ASN A 494 -24.99 3.73 22.28
N PRO A 495 -25.20 4.90 21.67
CA PRO A 495 -24.55 5.27 20.40
C PRO A 495 -23.06 5.54 20.54
N SER A 496 -22.53 5.57 21.76
CA SER A 496 -21.11 5.80 22.05
C SER A 496 -20.35 4.52 22.39
N HIS A 497 -21.03 3.37 22.35
CA HIS A 497 -20.47 2.06 22.62
C HIS A 497 -20.49 1.20 21.37
N TYR A 498 -19.41 0.45 21.16
CA TYR A 498 -19.24 -0.43 20.00
C TYR A 498 -18.67 -1.77 20.45
N CYS A 499 -18.99 -2.85 19.76
CA CYS A 499 -18.48 -4.18 20.06
C CYS A 499 -18.07 -4.94 18.80
N LEU A 500 -16.86 -5.50 18.83
CA LEU A 500 -16.46 -6.63 17.97
C LEU A 500 -16.39 -7.89 18.85
N ALA A 501 -16.88 -9.01 18.38
CA ALA A 501 -16.78 -10.26 19.12
C ALA A 501 -16.66 -11.50 18.22
N ASP A 502 -16.11 -12.56 18.80
CA ASP A 502 -16.31 -13.96 18.50
C ASP A 502 -16.98 -14.55 19.76
N PRO A 503 -18.35 -14.60 19.79
CA PRO A 503 -19.09 -14.84 21.01
C PRO A 503 -18.70 -16.13 21.72
N GLY A 504 -18.51 -16.06 23.05
CA GLY A 504 -18.03 -17.15 23.88
C GLY A 504 -16.51 -17.25 23.93
N PHE A 505 -15.82 -16.57 23.03
CA PHE A 505 -14.37 -16.67 22.90
C PHE A 505 -13.65 -15.34 23.17
N GLU A 506 -13.92 -14.28 22.41
CA GLU A 506 -13.23 -13.00 22.52
C GLU A 506 -14.17 -11.84 22.24
N TYR A 507 -14.12 -10.80 23.06
CA TYR A 507 -14.96 -9.61 22.96
C TYR A 507 -14.09 -8.37 23.12
N LEU A 508 -14.32 -7.38 22.25
CA LEU A 508 -13.65 -6.10 22.26
C LEU A 508 -14.70 -4.99 22.25
N PHE A 509 -14.79 -4.19 23.31
CA PHE A 509 -15.72 -3.08 23.43
C PHE A 509 -14.95 -1.76 23.38
N TYR A 510 -15.41 -0.83 22.57
CA TYR A 510 -14.94 0.55 22.57
C TYR A 510 -16.00 1.46 23.16
N LEU A 511 -15.63 2.21 24.21
CA LEU A 511 -16.50 3.14 24.93
C LEU A 511 -15.92 4.55 24.81
N ARG A 512 -16.55 5.38 23.98
CA ARG A 512 -16.08 6.74 23.68
C ARG A 512 -15.99 7.64 24.90
N PHE A 513 -16.91 7.49 25.85
CA PHE A 513 -17.03 8.35 27.02
C PHE A 513 -17.00 7.56 28.33
N GLY A 514 -16.44 6.38 28.35
CA GLY A 514 -16.46 5.50 29.50
C GLY A 514 -17.84 4.89 29.77
N GLY A 515 -18.10 4.50 31.02
CA GLY A 515 -19.33 3.85 31.41
C GLY A 515 -19.15 2.38 31.82
N SER A 516 -20.14 1.53 31.52
CA SER A 516 -20.11 0.11 31.87
C SER A 516 -20.59 -0.77 30.72
N VAL A 517 -20.11 -2.00 30.71
CA VAL A 517 -20.57 -3.07 29.81
C VAL A 517 -21.27 -4.13 30.64
N LYS A 518 -22.44 -4.57 30.20
CA LYS A 518 -23.14 -5.74 30.77
C LYS A 518 -22.97 -6.90 29.79
N LEU A 519 -21.98 -7.77 30.06
CA LEU A 519 -21.71 -8.93 29.26
C LEU A 519 -22.46 -10.15 29.78
N ASP A 520 -23.42 -10.64 29.00
CA ASP A 520 -24.21 -11.82 29.34
C ASP A 520 -23.43 -13.08 28.94
N LEU A 521 -23.04 -13.84 29.96
CA LEU A 521 -22.33 -15.11 29.79
C LEU A 521 -23.16 -16.29 30.38
N ARG A 522 -24.49 -16.17 30.49
CA ARG A 522 -25.35 -17.20 31.08
C ARG A 522 -25.40 -18.47 30.25
N ASP A 523 -25.20 -18.39 28.93
CA ASP A 523 -25.19 -19.55 28.05
C ASP A 523 -23.88 -20.36 28.14
N TYR A 524 -22.92 -19.89 28.94
CA TYR A 524 -21.64 -20.58 29.15
C TYR A 524 -21.54 -21.14 30.57
N PRO A 525 -20.88 -22.29 30.80
CA PRO A 525 -20.77 -22.92 32.13
C PRO A 525 -20.22 -21.97 33.19
N ASP A 526 -20.66 -22.08 34.44
CA ASP A 526 -20.12 -21.33 35.59
C ASP A 526 -18.60 -21.49 35.77
N SER A 527 -18.07 -22.65 35.36
CA SER A 527 -16.64 -22.96 35.35
C SER A 527 -15.86 -22.20 34.28
N ALA A 528 -16.52 -21.69 33.24
CA ALA A 528 -15.86 -20.91 32.20
C ALA A 528 -15.29 -19.62 32.79
N LYS A 529 -14.05 -19.32 32.48
CA LYS A 529 -13.35 -18.11 32.94
C LYS A 529 -12.88 -17.28 31.78
N TYR A 530 -12.96 -15.97 31.96
CA TYR A 530 -12.55 -14.99 30.95
C TYR A 530 -11.65 -13.96 31.61
N ASN A 531 -10.48 -13.73 31.03
CA ASN A 531 -9.65 -12.58 31.38
C ASN A 531 -10.25 -11.31 30.80
N PHE A 532 -10.29 -10.22 31.58
CA PHE A 532 -10.61 -8.91 31.03
C PHE A 532 -9.50 -7.90 31.31
N GLN A 533 -9.38 -6.92 30.42
CA GLN A 533 -8.47 -5.79 30.54
C GLN A 533 -9.16 -4.51 30.07
N TRP A 534 -9.08 -3.47 30.89
CA TRP A 534 -9.39 -2.12 30.50
C TRP A 534 -8.13 -1.41 30.00
N ILE A 535 -8.21 -0.86 28.80
CA ILE A 535 -7.13 -0.14 28.14
C ILE A 535 -7.54 1.32 28.05
N ASP A 536 -6.75 2.19 28.66
CA ASP A 536 -6.87 3.64 28.54
C ASP A 536 -6.24 4.05 27.18
N LEU A 537 -7.04 4.56 26.27
CA LEU A 537 -6.59 4.92 24.93
C LEU A 537 -5.81 6.24 24.87
N VAL A 538 -5.90 7.07 25.91
CA VAL A 538 -5.08 8.29 26.03
C VAL A 538 -3.64 7.92 26.32
N THR A 539 -3.42 6.95 27.21
CA THR A 539 -2.07 6.51 27.61
C THR A 539 -1.59 5.26 26.86
N SER A 540 -2.49 4.59 26.13
CA SER A 540 -2.22 3.31 25.47
C SER A 540 -1.75 2.20 26.43
N ARG A 541 -2.30 2.18 27.65
CA ARG A 541 -1.90 1.25 28.71
C ARG A 541 -3.08 0.51 29.32
N VAL A 542 -2.83 -0.71 29.80
CA VAL A 542 -3.77 -1.44 30.63
C VAL A 542 -3.88 -0.72 31.97
N SER A 543 -5.11 -0.31 32.33
CA SER A 543 -5.43 0.38 33.58
C SER A 543 -5.92 -0.60 34.64
N ARG A 544 -6.75 -1.57 34.27
CA ARG A 544 -7.31 -2.59 35.18
C ARG A 544 -7.50 -3.91 34.46
N SER A 545 -7.30 -5.00 35.17
CA SER A 545 -7.58 -6.35 34.69
C SER A 545 -8.25 -7.20 35.76
N GLY A 546 -8.83 -8.32 35.36
CA GLY A 546 -9.46 -9.27 36.27
C GLY A 546 -10.02 -10.48 35.53
N ILE A 547 -10.84 -11.26 36.27
CA ILE A 547 -11.44 -12.48 35.77
C ILE A 547 -12.96 -12.41 35.91
N LEU A 548 -13.66 -12.80 34.82
CA LEU A 548 -15.12 -12.98 34.82
C LEU A 548 -15.43 -14.48 34.85
N SER A 549 -16.67 -14.80 35.22
CA SER A 549 -17.18 -16.18 35.19
C SER A 549 -18.36 -16.28 34.21
N GLY A 550 -18.48 -17.43 33.54
CA GLY A 550 -19.69 -17.83 32.85
C GLY A 550 -20.88 -18.01 33.82
N GLY A 551 -22.02 -18.45 33.29
CA GLY A 551 -23.26 -18.71 34.05
C GLY A 551 -23.99 -17.48 34.55
N LYS A 552 -23.54 -16.26 34.27
CA LYS A 552 -24.12 -15.02 34.78
C LYS A 552 -23.91 -13.83 33.85
N ILE A 553 -24.66 -12.74 34.17
CA ILE A 553 -24.38 -11.43 33.57
C ILE A 553 -23.27 -10.78 34.41
N ASN A 554 -22.23 -10.30 33.74
CA ASN A 554 -21.11 -9.59 34.33
C ASN A 554 -21.22 -8.10 33.99
N GLU A 555 -21.34 -7.25 35.01
CA GLU A 555 -21.27 -5.79 34.85
C GLU A 555 -19.82 -5.34 35.08
N ILE A 556 -19.22 -4.73 34.06
CA ILE A 556 -17.81 -4.35 34.06
C ILE A 556 -17.73 -2.83 33.85
N LYS A 557 -17.46 -2.08 34.92
CA LYS A 557 -17.37 -0.61 34.88
C LYS A 557 -15.97 -0.17 34.47
N CYS A 558 -15.88 0.92 33.69
CA CYS A 558 -14.58 1.49 33.36
C CYS A 558 -13.85 1.99 34.64
N PRO A 559 -12.50 2.07 34.62
CA PRO A 559 -11.73 2.39 35.83
C PRO A 559 -11.97 3.78 36.41
N GLU A 560 -12.28 4.75 35.56
CA GLU A 560 -12.54 6.15 35.93
C GLU A 560 -13.93 6.53 35.44
N ASP A 561 -14.90 6.43 36.33
CA ASP A 561 -16.26 6.91 36.12
C ASP A 561 -16.45 8.09 37.06
N TYR A 562 -16.39 9.32 36.54
CA TYR A 562 -16.66 10.53 37.33
C TYR A 562 -18.13 10.93 37.15
N PRO A 563 -19.02 10.65 38.10
CA PRO A 563 -20.42 11.02 38.00
C PRO A 563 -20.55 12.55 37.86
N GLY A 564 -21.13 13.02 36.78
CA GLY A 564 -21.44 14.43 36.58
C GLY A 564 -20.47 15.24 35.71
N PHE A 565 -19.40 14.64 35.21
CA PHE A 565 -18.52 15.25 34.19
C PHE A 565 -18.52 14.43 32.93
N VAL A 566 -18.48 15.09 31.77
CA VAL A 566 -18.22 14.42 30.49
C VAL A 566 -16.82 13.81 30.59
N ASN A 567 -16.77 12.50 30.61
CA ASN A 567 -15.50 11.79 30.59
C ASN A 567 -14.88 11.95 29.19
N PHE A 568 -13.81 12.74 29.12
CA PHE A 568 -13.07 12.95 27.84
C PHE A 568 -12.07 11.82 27.54
N ARG A 569 -12.16 10.70 28.28
CA ARG A 569 -11.35 9.51 28.06
C ARG A 569 -12.15 8.42 27.41
N ASP A 570 -11.61 7.91 26.34
CA ASP A 570 -12.11 6.74 25.65
C ASP A 570 -11.37 5.48 26.11
N TRP A 571 -12.11 4.39 26.18
CA TRP A 571 -11.67 3.13 26.75
C TRP A 571 -11.92 1.96 25.81
N VAL A 572 -11.04 0.97 25.88
CA VAL A 572 -11.29 -0.35 25.33
C VAL A 572 -11.36 -1.37 26.46
N LEU A 573 -12.44 -2.14 26.49
CA LEU A 573 -12.55 -3.35 27.29
C LEU A 573 -12.30 -4.55 26.39
N HIS A 574 -11.28 -5.31 26.67
CA HIS A 574 -10.98 -6.58 26.01
C HIS A 574 -11.30 -7.72 26.97
N VAL A 575 -12.12 -8.68 26.54
CA VAL A 575 -12.48 -9.89 27.31
C VAL A 575 -12.14 -11.10 26.46
N LYS A 576 -11.39 -12.04 27.01
CA LYS A 576 -10.96 -13.25 26.31
C LYS A 576 -11.12 -14.49 27.17
N SER A 577 -11.69 -15.55 26.59
CA SER A 577 -11.79 -16.87 27.23
C SER A 577 -10.42 -17.39 27.65
N MET A 578 -10.35 -17.97 28.86
CA MET A 578 -9.15 -18.65 29.35
C MET A 578 -9.06 -20.12 28.85
N ALA A 579 -10.12 -20.62 28.20
CA ALA A 579 -10.06 -21.92 27.55
C ALA A 579 -9.11 -21.86 26.34
N GLU A 580 -8.18 -22.82 26.24
CA GLU A 580 -7.38 -22.98 25.05
C GLU A 580 -8.27 -23.30 23.85
N ILE A 581 -8.12 -22.54 22.76
CA ILE A 581 -8.72 -22.96 21.49
C ILE A 581 -7.96 -24.22 21.06
N GLN A 582 -8.69 -25.30 20.80
CA GLN A 582 -8.19 -26.29 19.86
C GLN A 582 -8.11 -25.56 18.51
N PRO A 583 -6.94 -25.43 17.88
CA PRO A 583 -6.87 -24.80 16.57
C PRO A 583 -7.76 -25.62 15.63
N ALA A 584 -8.89 -25.05 15.24
CA ALA A 584 -9.59 -25.56 14.09
C ALA A 584 -8.57 -25.61 12.96
N SER A 585 -8.56 -26.68 12.21
CA SER A 585 -7.60 -27.09 11.18
C SER A 585 -7.47 -26.10 10.00
N TYR A 586 -7.26 -24.82 10.26
CA TYR A 586 -7.21 -23.75 9.24
C TYR A 586 -5.83 -23.52 8.62
N LEU A 587 -4.82 -24.33 8.98
CA LEU A 587 -3.47 -24.23 8.43
C LEU A 587 -3.16 -25.20 7.29
N GLU A 588 -4.18 -25.83 6.68
CA GLU A 588 -3.93 -26.48 5.39
C GLU A 588 -3.82 -25.41 4.30
N VAL A 589 -2.61 -25.04 4.00
CA VAL A 589 -2.26 -24.27 2.79
C VAL A 589 -2.77 -25.07 1.58
N PRO A 590 -3.69 -24.54 0.75
CA PRO A 590 -4.07 -25.23 -0.49
C PRO A 590 -2.83 -25.35 -1.39
N ARG A 591 -2.41 -26.56 -1.71
CA ARG A 591 -1.31 -26.88 -2.63
C ARG A 591 -1.60 -26.50 -4.10
N SER A 592 -2.59 -25.69 -4.40
CA SER A 592 -2.92 -25.35 -5.79
C SER A 592 -3.17 -23.86 -5.99
N LEU A 593 -2.13 -23.16 -6.43
CA LEU A 593 -2.25 -21.95 -7.25
C LEU A 593 -2.70 -22.30 -8.71
N SER A 594 -3.36 -23.44 -8.91
CA SER A 594 -3.77 -23.91 -10.24
C SER A 594 -5.09 -23.32 -10.73
N GLY A 595 -5.63 -22.28 -10.09
CA GLY A 595 -6.93 -21.68 -10.42
C GLY A 595 -6.87 -20.26 -10.98
N MET A 596 -5.71 -19.68 -11.24
CA MET A 596 -5.60 -18.29 -11.71
C MET A 596 -5.45 -18.14 -13.25
N ASN A 597 -5.55 -19.24 -14.01
CA ASN A 597 -5.63 -19.17 -15.47
C ASN A 597 -6.88 -19.91 -15.92
N GLY A 598 -7.99 -19.19 -16.08
CA GLY A 598 -9.22 -19.74 -16.64
C GLY A 598 -10.42 -18.91 -16.26
N ALA A 599 -10.62 -17.81 -16.94
CA ALA A 599 -11.94 -17.22 -17.10
C ALA A 599 -12.28 -17.31 -18.57
N ASP A 600 -13.21 -18.23 -18.91
CA ASP A 600 -14.06 -18.10 -20.07
C ASP A 600 -15.06 -16.95 -19.88
#